data_bf939f14afb5f8c4aea28ae04fb7e8dd
#
_entry.id   bf939f14afb5f8c4aea28ae04fb7e8dd
#
_cell.length_a   1.000
_cell.length_b   1.000
_cell.length_c   1.000
_cell.angle_alpha   90.00
_cell.angle_beta   90.00
_cell.angle_gamma   90.00
#
_symmetry.space_group_name_H-M   'P 1'
#
loop_
_entity.id
_entity.type
_entity.pdbx_description
1 polymer ?
#
loop_
_entity_poly.entity_id
_entity_poly.type
_entity_poly.pdbx_seq_one_letter_code
_entity_poly.pdbx_strand_id
1 'polypeptide(L)'
;LGYHCTVKTRDEWYERSRNAYSIVLRGKYACYPKIEQKYSIMWNISHPDRVKVEEYNCFDMVYAASDVIEKQLKEKIKVPVKTLMQCTDPEVMTNVNEEAEKKYELLFVGNSRNVFRTILKDLLPTEHKLTVYGDGWDEFPVKDYVEAKYMPNEQVGQAYHDAKILLNDHWDDMKDNGIISNRIFDALAAGAFIISDDMPQLHKYFEGCLVTYRDREDLKNKIDYYLTHGDERKEIVGKGKKIVLRNHTFDARAKQISYDLENKKE
;
A
#
# COMPACT_ATOMS: atom_id res chain seq x y z
N LEU A 1 -23.24 3.38 -3.53
CA LEU A 1 -23.65 3.76 -2.17
C LEU A 1 -24.53 5.01 -2.13
N GLY A 2 -24.77 5.70 -3.26
CA GLY A 2 -25.67 6.85 -3.36
C GLY A 2 -25.14 8.18 -2.82
N TYR A 3 -23.88 8.27 -2.44
CA TYR A 3 -23.25 9.53 -2.05
C TYR A 3 -22.75 10.31 -3.26
N HIS A 4 -22.98 11.63 -3.27
CA HIS A 4 -22.33 12.53 -4.20
C HIS A 4 -21.00 12.99 -3.62
N CYS A 5 -19.89 12.68 -4.29
CA CYS A 5 -18.54 13.00 -3.85
C CYS A 5 -17.89 14.05 -4.73
N THR A 6 -17.15 14.99 -4.12
CA THR A 6 -16.28 15.93 -4.79
C THR A 6 -14.85 15.69 -4.29
N VAL A 7 -13.92 15.39 -5.20
CA VAL A 7 -12.51 15.23 -4.87
C VAL A 7 -11.85 16.61 -4.99
N LYS A 8 -11.07 16.99 -3.98
CA LYS A 8 -10.29 18.23 -3.95
C LYS A 8 -8.81 17.93 -3.80
N THR A 9 -8.01 18.54 -4.66
CA THR A 9 -6.54 18.53 -4.57
C THR A 9 -6.05 19.60 -3.60
N ARG A 10 -4.75 19.62 -3.31
CA ARG A 10 -4.14 20.50 -2.30
C ARG A 10 -4.51 21.98 -2.47
N ASP A 11 -4.52 22.48 -3.70
CA ASP A 11 -4.77 23.87 -4.00
C ASP A 11 -6.25 24.27 -3.77
N GLU A 12 -7.13 23.27 -3.76
CA GLU A 12 -8.58 23.42 -3.59
C GLU A 12 -9.08 23.08 -2.18
N TRP A 13 -8.23 22.62 -1.27
CA TRP A 13 -8.66 22.09 0.04
C TRP A 13 -9.53 23.06 0.83
N TYR A 14 -9.23 24.35 0.75
CA TYR A 14 -9.93 25.38 1.52
C TYR A 14 -10.98 26.16 0.71
N GLU A 15 -11.26 25.76 -0.51
CA GLU A 15 -12.39 26.32 -1.25
C GLU A 15 -13.73 25.94 -0.61
N ARG A 16 -14.73 26.81 -0.76
CA ARG A 16 -16.07 26.54 -0.24
C ARG A 16 -16.62 25.22 -0.77
N SER A 17 -17.25 24.45 0.12
CA SER A 17 -17.93 23.21 -0.21
C SER A 17 -19.29 23.19 0.48
N ARG A 18 -20.31 22.70 -0.22
CA ARG A 18 -21.64 22.47 0.35
C ARG A 18 -21.79 21.07 0.95
N ASN A 19 -20.74 20.27 0.90
CA ASN A 19 -20.76 18.89 1.41
C ASN A 19 -20.86 18.89 2.94
N ALA A 20 -21.78 18.08 3.46
CA ALA A 20 -21.96 17.94 4.90
C ALA A 20 -20.81 17.14 5.57
N TYR A 21 -20.15 16.28 4.81
CA TYR A 21 -19.09 15.39 5.28
C TYR A 21 -17.78 15.69 4.56
N SER A 22 -16.67 15.50 5.25
CA SER A 22 -15.34 15.48 4.62
C SER A 22 -14.54 14.26 5.04
N ILE A 23 -13.76 13.74 4.10
CA ILE A 23 -12.76 12.71 4.35
C ILE A 23 -11.42 13.27 3.89
N VAL A 24 -10.50 13.43 4.81
CA VAL A 24 -9.14 13.89 4.55
C VAL A 24 -8.22 12.68 4.46
N LEU A 25 -7.68 12.40 3.27
CA LEU A 25 -6.61 11.43 3.09
C LEU A 25 -5.30 12.07 3.56
N ARG A 26 -4.95 11.84 4.82
CA ARG A 26 -3.79 12.45 5.47
C ARG A 26 -2.51 11.67 5.14
N GLY A 27 -1.73 12.24 4.21
CA GLY A 27 -0.39 11.77 3.87
C GLY A 27 0.70 12.68 4.43
N LYS A 28 1.46 13.38 3.56
CA LYS A 28 2.61 14.24 3.94
C LYS A 28 2.19 15.58 4.56
N TYR A 29 1.08 16.17 4.11
CA TYR A 29 0.68 17.53 4.47
C TYR A 29 -0.53 17.54 5.38
N ALA A 30 -0.54 18.45 6.36
CA ALA A 30 -1.68 18.67 7.22
C ALA A 30 -2.84 19.34 6.45
N CYS A 31 -4.06 18.88 6.72
CA CYS A 31 -5.28 19.48 6.22
C CYS A 31 -6.33 19.42 7.34
N TYR A 32 -6.87 20.55 7.72
CA TYR A 32 -7.82 20.65 8.82
C TYR A 32 -9.26 20.70 8.29
N PRO A 33 -10.24 20.15 9.04
CA PRO A 33 -11.66 20.22 8.65
C PRO A 33 -12.15 21.66 8.67
N LYS A 34 -13.18 21.94 7.88
CA LYS A 34 -13.85 23.24 7.85
C LYS A 34 -14.96 23.31 8.89
N ILE A 35 -15.16 24.47 9.46
CA ILE A 35 -16.19 24.72 10.50
C ILE A 35 -17.62 24.43 9.97
N GLU A 36 -17.85 24.65 8.67
CA GLU A 36 -19.18 24.43 8.06
C GLU A 36 -19.55 22.96 7.86
N GLN A 37 -18.61 22.03 8.06
CA GLN A 37 -18.85 20.62 7.87
C GLN A 37 -19.51 19.99 9.12
N LYS A 38 -20.56 19.21 8.90
CA LYS A 38 -21.27 18.53 10.00
C LYS A 38 -20.48 17.36 10.59
N TYR A 39 -19.61 16.74 9.79
CA TYR A 39 -18.79 15.62 10.22
C TYR A 39 -17.54 15.50 9.35
N SER A 40 -16.43 15.34 10.01
CA SER A 40 -15.10 15.31 9.39
C SER A 40 -14.35 14.04 9.80
N ILE A 41 -13.76 13.37 8.83
CA ILE A 41 -12.99 12.14 9.04
C ILE A 41 -11.56 12.39 8.57
N MET A 42 -10.58 12.02 9.39
CA MET A 42 -9.20 11.85 8.92
C MET A 42 -8.95 10.39 8.61
N TRP A 43 -8.47 10.08 7.41
CA TRP A 43 -7.85 8.79 7.11
C TRP A 43 -6.34 8.99 7.02
N ASN A 44 -5.61 8.65 8.09
CA ASN A 44 -4.15 8.74 8.13
C ASN A 44 -3.54 7.51 7.44
N ILE A 45 -3.17 7.68 6.18
CA ILE A 45 -2.68 6.61 5.30
C ILE A 45 -1.16 6.42 5.36
N SER A 46 -0.41 7.43 5.85
CA SER A 46 1.06 7.40 5.93
C SER A 46 1.59 8.49 6.85
N HIS A 47 2.89 8.42 7.19
CA HIS A 47 3.60 9.41 8.02
C HIS A 47 2.89 9.73 9.36
N PRO A 48 2.53 8.73 10.17
CA PRO A 48 1.86 8.96 11.44
C PRO A 48 2.73 9.79 12.42
N ASP A 49 4.06 9.70 12.28
CA ASP A 49 5.07 10.47 13.00
C ASP A 49 4.95 12.00 12.79
N ARG A 50 4.34 12.42 11.67
CA ARG A 50 4.15 13.83 11.30
C ARG A 50 2.79 14.39 11.68
N VAL A 51 1.93 13.61 12.32
CA VAL A 51 0.59 14.03 12.73
C VAL A 51 0.58 14.26 14.24
N LYS A 52 0.31 15.48 14.64
CA LYS A 52 0.22 15.84 16.06
C LYS A 52 -1.13 15.40 16.66
N VAL A 53 -1.15 15.16 17.97
CA VAL A 53 -2.37 14.80 18.71
C VAL A 53 -3.47 15.85 18.52
N GLU A 54 -3.11 17.11 18.49
CA GLU A 54 -4.03 18.23 18.28
C GLU A 54 -4.67 18.18 16.89
N GLU A 55 -3.92 17.77 15.85
CA GLU A 55 -4.44 17.62 14.51
C GLU A 55 -5.50 16.52 14.45
N TYR A 56 -5.25 15.37 15.06
CA TYR A 56 -6.23 14.28 15.14
C TYR A 56 -7.51 14.72 15.86
N ASN A 57 -7.39 15.47 16.95
CA ASN A 57 -8.53 15.94 17.76
C ASN A 57 -9.36 17.04 17.07
N CYS A 58 -8.96 17.54 15.92
CA CYS A 58 -9.77 18.46 15.10
C CYS A 58 -10.83 17.74 14.24
N PHE A 59 -10.79 16.41 14.18
CA PHE A 59 -11.74 15.60 13.42
C PHE A 59 -12.76 14.93 14.32
N ASP A 60 -13.89 14.53 13.77
CA ASP A 60 -14.92 13.79 14.50
C ASP A 60 -14.60 12.30 14.59
N MET A 61 -13.79 11.79 13.66
CA MET A 61 -13.34 10.39 13.60
C MET A 61 -11.99 10.28 12.89
N VAL A 62 -11.19 9.31 13.31
CA VAL A 62 -9.90 8.99 12.72
C VAL A 62 -9.88 7.54 12.24
N TYR A 63 -9.47 7.33 11.01
CA TYR A 63 -9.03 6.04 10.51
C TYR A 63 -7.51 5.97 10.49
N ALA A 64 -6.96 4.91 11.10
CA ALA A 64 -5.54 4.59 11.09
C ALA A 64 -5.24 3.50 10.06
N ALA A 65 -4.14 3.62 9.32
CA ALA A 65 -3.78 2.65 8.28
C ALA A 65 -3.33 1.29 8.84
N SER A 66 -3.22 1.15 10.17
CA SER A 66 -2.89 -0.11 10.82
C SER A 66 -3.55 -0.23 12.20
N ASP A 67 -3.67 -1.47 12.67
CA ASP A 67 -4.13 -1.78 14.03
C ASP A 67 -3.13 -1.37 15.12
N VAL A 68 -1.85 -1.29 14.78
CA VAL A 68 -0.79 -0.76 15.67
C VAL A 68 -1.02 0.71 15.96
N ILE A 69 -1.24 1.51 14.91
CA ILE A 69 -1.52 2.94 15.05
C ILE A 69 -2.87 3.15 15.76
N GLU A 70 -3.90 2.39 15.41
CA GLU A 70 -5.20 2.45 16.09
C GLU A 70 -5.03 2.29 17.61
N LYS A 71 -4.29 1.26 18.04
CA LYS A 71 -4.03 0.99 19.45
C LYS A 71 -3.29 2.16 20.12
N GLN A 72 -2.25 2.68 19.48
CA GLN A 72 -1.47 3.80 20.00
C GLN A 72 -2.30 5.10 20.11
N LEU A 73 -3.15 5.37 19.12
CA LEU A 73 -3.97 6.59 19.10
C LEU A 73 -5.11 6.55 20.10
N LYS A 74 -5.73 5.39 20.35
CA LYS A 74 -6.76 5.23 21.37
C LYS A 74 -6.33 5.68 22.78
N GLU A 75 -5.03 5.62 23.05
CA GLU A 75 -4.47 6.06 24.35
C GLU A 75 -4.15 7.58 24.38
N LYS A 76 -4.07 8.22 23.21
CA LYS A 76 -3.54 9.59 23.07
C LYS A 76 -4.57 10.63 22.65
N ILE A 77 -5.60 10.23 21.89
CA ILE A 77 -6.57 11.17 21.33
C ILE A 77 -7.96 10.93 21.90
N LYS A 78 -8.82 11.96 21.80
CA LYS A 78 -10.16 11.96 22.41
C LYS A 78 -11.25 11.50 21.45
N VAL A 79 -10.97 11.50 20.14
CA VAL A 79 -11.94 11.16 19.11
C VAL A 79 -11.91 9.66 18.80
N PRO A 80 -13.00 9.07 18.29
CA PRO A 80 -13.04 7.67 17.90
C PRO A 80 -11.96 7.34 16.87
N VAL A 81 -11.28 6.20 17.07
CA VAL A 81 -10.26 5.68 16.15
C VAL A 81 -10.64 4.27 15.74
N LYS A 82 -10.55 3.98 14.43
CA LYS A 82 -10.69 2.63 13.87
C LYS A 82 -9.60 2.35 12.85
N THR A 83 -9.27 1.08 12.66
CA THR A 83 -8.38 0.66 11.57
C THR A 83 -9.10 0.74 10.22
N LEU A 84 -8.47 1.39 9.25
CA LEU A 84 -8.83 1.38 7.84
C LEU A 84 -7.53 1.28 7.03
N MET A 85 -7.13 0.06 6.69
CA MET A 85 -5.91 -0.19 5.91
C MET A 85 -6.00 0.41 4.52
N GLN A 86 -4.87 0.60 3.88
CA GLN A 86 -4.78 0.89 2.45
C GLN A 86 -5.51 -0.19 1.65
N CYS A 87 -5.74 0.05 0.37
CA CYS A 87 -6.50 -0.83 -0.50
C CYS A 87 -6.14 -0.60 -1.97
N THR A 88 -6.70 -1.41 -2.84
CA THR A 88 -6.46 -1.35 -4.28
C THR A 88 -7.69 -0.91 -5.05
N ASP A 89 -7.44 -0.39 -6.26
CA ASP A 89 -8.45 -0.20 -7.29
C ASP A 89 -8.50 -1.44 -8.19
N PRO A 90 -9.52 -2.29 -8.05
CA PRO A 90 -9.61 -3.50 -8.87
C PRO A 90 -9.81 -3.21 -10.35
N GLU A 91 -10.49 -2.11 -10.74
CA GLU A 91 -10.71 -1.77 -12.15
C GLU A 91 -9.38 -1.47 -12.87
N VAL A 92 -8.42 -0.88 -12.15
CA VAL A 92 -7.08 -0.59 -12.69
C VAL A 92 -6.18 -1.82 -12.59
N MET A 93 -6.09 -2.44 -11.42
CA MET A 93 -5.08 -3.47 -11.16
C MET A 93 -5.42 -4.85 -11.71
N THR A 94 -6.69 -5.16 -11.96
CA THR A 94 -7.07 -6.42 -12.64
C THR A 94 -7.22 -6.30 -14.15
N ASN A 95 -7.03 -5.12 -14.71
CA ASN A 95 -7.02 -4.92 -16.16
C ASN A 95 -5.68 -5.38 -16.76
N VAL A 96 -5.45 -6.70 -16.74
CA VAL A 96 -4.23 -7.35 -17.19
C VAL A 96 -4.54 -8.42 -18.23
N ASN A 97 -3.61 -8.66 -19.14
CA ASN A 97 -3.66 -9.82 -20.02
C ASN A 97 -3.12 -11.05 -19.26
N GLU A 98 -4.00 -11.89 -18.74
CA GLU A 98 -3.64 -13.07 -17.92
C GLU A 98 -2.86 -14.12 -18.71
N GLU A 99 -2.96 -14.14 -20.05
CA GLU A 99 -2.24 -15.07 -20.95
C GLU A 99 -0.85 -14.54 -21.37
N ALA A 100 -0.47 -13.33 -20.92
CA ALA A 100 0.83 -12.76 -21.27
C ALA A 100 1.97 -13.57 -20.65
N GLU A 101 3.04 -13.75 -21.45
CA GLU A 101 4.26 -14.36 -20.94
C GLU A 101 4.92 -13.48 -19.87
N LYS A 102 5.58 -14.11 -18.89
CA LYS A 102 6.32 -13.40 -17.85
C LYS A 102 7.52 -12.68 -18.43
N LYS A 103 7.44 -11.35 -18.47
CA LYS A 103 8.46 -10.45 -19.06
C LYS A 103 9.64 -10.22 -18.11
N TYR A 104 9.37 -10.18 -16.82
CA TYR A 104 10.38 -9.86 -15.79
C TYR A 104 10.69 -11.10 -14.97
N GLU A 105 11.98 -11.38 -14.77
CA GLU A 105 12.41 -12.42 -13.83
C GLU A 105 12.25 -11.92 -12.40
N LEU A 106 12.93 -10.82 -12.05
CA LEU A 106 12.73 -10.07 -10.83
C LEU A 106 12.32 -8.63 -11.17
N LEU A 107 11.28 -8.14 -10.53
CA LEU A 107 10.78 -6.77 -10.72
C LEU A 107 10.74 -6.02 -9.40
N PHE A 108 11.21 -4.78 -9.40
CA PHE A 108 10.98 -3.83 -8.33
C PHE A 108 10.43 -2.52 -8.92
N VAL A 109 9.30 -2.03 -8.38
CA VAL A 109 8.70 -0.75 -8.79
C VAL A 109 8.63 0.18 -7.58
N GLY A 110 9.42 1.25 -7.60
CA GLY A 110 9.44 2.22 -6.51
C GLY A 110 10.64 3.15 -6.55
N ASN A 111 10.46 4.35 -6.00
CA ASN A 111 11.52 5.36 -5.88
C ASN A 111 12.44 5.07 -4.70
N SER A 112 13.72 5.47 -4.81
CA SER A 112 14.68 5.34 -3.71
C SER A 112 14.41 6.34 -2.58
N ARG A 113 13.95 7.55 -2.91
CA ARG A 113 13.84 8.68 -1.96
C ARG A 113 15.14 8.93 -1.20
N ASN A 114 16.28 8.79 -1.89
CA ASN A 114 17.66 8.90 -1.34
C ASN A 114 17.99 7.83 -0.27
N VAL A 115 17.31 6.70 -0.30
CA VAL A 115 17.60 5.54 0.57
C VAL A 115 17.81 4.30 -0.29
N PHE A 116 18.89 3.57 -0.03
CA PHE A 116 19.08 2.27 -0.65
C PHE A 116 18.13 1.25 0.00
N ARG A 117 17.08 0.89 -0.72
CA ARG A 117 16.01 0.00 -0.25
C ARG A 117 16.57 -1.33 0.21
N THR A 118 16.12 -1.80 1.37
CA THR A 118 16.68 -2.96 2.06
C THR A 118 16.67 -4.21 1.19
N ILE A 119 15.54 -4.51 0.53
CA ILE A 119 15.44 -5.70 -0.32
C ILE A 119 16.43 -5.67 -1.49
N LEU A 120 16.69 -4.51 -2.08
CA LEU A 120 17.67 -4.36 -3.17
C LEU A 120 19.12 -4.44 -2.65
N LYS A 121 19.36 -3.92 -1.45
CA LYS A 121 20.66 -4.05 -0.77
C LYS A 121 20.98 -5.50 -0.41
N ASP A 122 19.96 -6.26 0.03
CA ASP A 122 20.11 -7.67 0.37
C ASP A 122 20.25 -8.56 -0.87
N LEU A 123 19.60 -8.18 -1.97
CA LEU A 123 19.68 -8.91 -3.23
C LEU A 123 21.04 -8.77 -3.90
N LEU A 124 21.57 -7.55 -3.97
CA LEU A 124 22.75 -7.25 -4.79
C LEU A 124 24.08 -7.66 -4.12
N PRO A 125 25.07 -8.18 -4.89
CA PRO A 125 24.95 -8.52 -6.31
C PRO A 125 24.07 -9.75 -6.54
N THR A 126 23.48 -9.85 -7.73
CA THR A 126 22.62 -10.97 -8.16
C THR A 126 23.00 -11.44 -9.57
N GLU A 127 22.84 -12.73 -9.83
CA GLU A 127 22.97 -13.34 -11.17
C GLU A 127 21.63 -13.34 -11.94
N HIS A 128 20.52 -13.06 -11.24
CA HIS A 128 19.20 -13.00 -11.83
C HIS A 128 18.95 -11.69 -12.57
N LYS A 129 18.10 -11.72 -13.59
CA LYS A 129 17.71 -10.53 -14.35
C LYS A 129 16.77 -9.66 -13.50
N LEU A 130 17.35 -8.65 -12.86
CA LEU A 130 16.60 -7.64 -12.13
C LEU A 130 16.18 -6.51 -13.07
N THR A 131 14.93 -6.06 -12.96
CA THR A 131 14.41 -4.84 -13.59
C THR A 131 13.83 -3.91 -12.54
N VAL A 132 14.22 -2.65 -12.56
CA VAL A 132 13.78 -1.64 -11.60
C VAL A 132 13.10 -0.49 -12.34
N TYR A 133 11.94 -0.05 -11.84
CA TYR A 133 11.27 1.19 -12.24
C TYR A 133 11.18 2.13 -11.05
N GLY A 134 11.55 3.39 -11.27
CA GLY A 134 11.50 4.43 -10.26
C GLY A 134 12.68 5.39 -10.33
N ASP A 135 12.58 6.49 -9.63
CA ASP A 135 13.57 7.57 -9.63
C ASP A 135 14.43 7.60 -8.36
N GLY A 136 15.55 8.35 -8.47
CA GLY A 136 16.48 8.60 -7.36
C GLY A 136 17.46 7.46 -7.10
N TRP A 137 17.75 6.63 -8.10
CA TRP A 137 18.67 5.48 -7.97
C TRP A 137 20.12 5.78 -8.39
N ASP A 138 20.39 6.97 -8.92
CA ASP A 138 21.67 7.31 -9.57
C ASP A 138 22.91 7.09 -8.67
N GLU A 139 22.75 7.27 -7.34
CA GLU A 139 23.84 7.11 -6.35
C GLU A 139 23.97 5.68 -5.77
N PHE A 140 23.13 4.73 -6.23
CA PHE A 140 23.10 3.37 -5.70
C PHE A 140 23.56 2.33 -6.72
N PRO A 141 24.10 1.18 -6.29
CA PRO A 141 24.51 0.09 -7.20
C PRO A 141 23.40 -0.45 -8.08
N VAL A 142 22.15 -0.18 -7.74
CA VAL A 142 20.97 -0.58 -8.49
C VAL A 142 20.73 0.22 -9.77
N LYS A 143 21.46 1.32 -10.00
CA LYS A 143 21.30 2.22 -11.16
C LYS A 143 21.37 1.48 -12.51
N ASP A 144 22.20 0.46 -12.61
CA ASP A 144 22.43 -0.28 -13.86
C ASP A 144 21.24 -1.24 -14.19
N TYR A 145 20.30 -1.41 -13.27
CA TYR A 145 19.09 -2.23 -13.41
C TYR A 145 17.84 -1.39 -13.65
N VAL A 146 17.98 -0.04 -13.68
CA VAL A 146 16.85 0.87 -13.86
C VAL A 146 16.45 0.96 -15.31
N GLU A 147 15.28 0.41 -15.64
CA GLU A 147 14.70 0.47 -16.99
C GLU A 147 14.14 1.86 -17.31
N ALA A 148 13.40 2.47 -16.35
CA ALA A 148 12.88 3.82 -16.48
C ALA A 148 12.60 4.46 -15.10
N LYS A 149 12.69 5.80 -15.04
CA LYS A 149 12.42 6.58 -13.81
C LYS A 149 10.94 6.63 -13.43
N TYR A 150 10.05 6.30 -14.34
CA TYR A 150 8.60 6.36 -14.15
C TYR A 150 7.89 5.25 -14.92
N MET A 151 6.84 4.71 -14.33
CA MET A 151 5.89 3.80 -14.97
C MET A 151 4.49 4.40 -14.83
N PRO A 152 3.73 4.59 -15.92
CA PRO A 152 2.34 5.02 -15.85
C PRO A 152 1.48 4.08 -15.01
N ASN A 153 0.58 4.64 -14.20
CA ASN A 153 -0.19 3.85 -13.23
C ASN A 153 -1.03 2.75 -13.91
N GLU A 154 -1.56 3.02 -15.10
CA GLU A 154 -2.31 2.06 -15.92
C GLU A 154 -1.48 0.87 -16.41
N GLN A 155 -0.16 0.97 -16.40
CA GLN A 155 0.77 -0.10 -16.79
C GLN A 155 1.26 -0.93 -15.59
N VAL A 156 1.11 -0.41 -14.38
CA VAL A 156 1.65 -1.02 -13.16
C VAL A 156 1.04 -2.40 -12.91
N GLY A 157 -0.27 -2.56 -13.08
CA GLY A 157 -0.96 -3.84 -12.91
C GLY A 157 -0.40 -4.91 -13.85
N GLN A 158 -0.25 -4.58 -15.15
CA GLN A 158 0.33 -5.52 -16.13
C GLN A 158 1.79 -5.84 -15.80
N ALA A 159 2.59 -4.86 -15.42
CA ALA A 159 3.99 -5.10 -15.05
C ALA A 159 4.11 -6.03 -13.83
N TYR A 160 3.24 -5.85 -12.82
CA TYR A 160 3.19 -6.75 -11.67
C TYR A 160 2.80 -8.17 -12.08
N HIS A 161 1.77 -8.30 -12.91
CA HIS A 161 1.36 -9.60 -13.46
C HIS A 161 2.49 -10.27 -14.24
N ASP A 162 3.23 -9.53 -15.06
CA ASP A 162 4.27 -10.05 -15.94
C ASP A 162 5.58 -10.40 -15.23
N ALA A 163 5.69 -10.13 -13.94
CA ALA A 163 6.83 -10.54 -13.13
C ALA A 163 6.73 -12.01 -12.70
N LYS A 164 7.84 -12.77 -12.78
CA LYS A 164 7.94 -14.07 -12.10
C LYS A 164 7.97 -13.86 -10.58
N ILE A 165 8.73 -12.87 -10.12
CA ILE A 165 8.81 -12.46 -8.71
C ILE A 165 8.79 -10.93 -8.65
N LEU A 166 7.83 -10.37 -7.93
CA LEU A 166 7.81 -8.96 -7.55
C LEU A 166 8.45 -8.81 -6.18
N LEU A 167 9.44 -7.92 -6.10
CA LEU A 167 10.14 -7.61 -4.86
C LEU A 167 9.45 -6.42 -4.16
N ASN A 168 9.22 -6.55 -2.87
CA ASN A 168 8.68 -5.49 -2.04
C ASN A 168 9.45 -5.36 -0.73
N ASP A 169 9.56 -4.14 -0.23
CA ASP A 169 9.95 -3.84 1.13
C ASP A 169 9.16 -2.66 1.66
N HIS A 170 9.15 -2.51 2.96
CA HIS A 170 8.52 -1.41 3.67
C HIS A 170 9.59 -0.41 4.14
N TRP A 171 9.19 0.86 4.28
CA TRP A 171 9.98 1.84 5.00
C TRP A 171 10.01 1.50 6.49
N ASP A 172 11.08 1.85 7.19
CA ASP A 172 11.22 1.54 8.61
C ASP A 172 10.04 2.11 9.43
N ASP A 173 9.62 3.34 9.15
CA ASP A 173 8.44 3.96 9.78
C ASP A 173 7.14 3.20 9.51
N MET A 174 7.00 2.57 8.34
CA MET A 174 5.85 1.71 8.03
C MET A 174 5.91 0.40 8.82
N LYS A 175 7.08 -0.22 8.91
CA LYS A 175 7.28 -1.45 9.71
C LYS A 175 6.98 -1.21 11.18
N ASP A 176 7.57 -0.17 11.76
CA ASP A 176 7.39 0.19 13.17
C ASP A 176 5.94 0.49 13.52
N ASN A 177 5.19 1.02 12.58
CA ASN A 177 3.78 1.35 12.73
C ASN A 177 2.81 0.32 12.15
N GLY A 178 3.30 -0.82 11.67
CA GLY A 178 2.49 -1.91 11.11
C GLY A 178 1.72 -1.56 9.83
N ILE A 179 2.18 -0.57 9.07
CA ILE A 179 1.53 -0.13 7.83
C ILE A 179 1.97 -1.04 6.68
N ILE A 180 1.03 -1.77 6.10
CA ILE A 180 1.27 -2.56 4.90
C ILE A 180 1.34 -1.63 3.69
N SER A 181 2.39 -1.78 2.89
CA SER A 181 2.60 -1.00 1.67
C SER A 181 1.44 -1.16 0.68
N ASN A 182 1.00 -0.05 0.06
CA ASN A 182 -0.04 -0.09 -0.98
C ASN A 182 0.32 -1.05 -2.12
N ARG A 183 1.60 -1.18 -2.44
CA ARG A 183 2.11 -2.13 -3.45
C ARG A 183 1.64 -3.57 -3.19
N ILE A 184 1.54 -4.00 -1.93
CA ILE A 184 1.04 -5.35 -1.60
C ILE A 184 -0.39 -5.53 -2.10
N PHE A 185 -1.28 -4.57 -1.83
CA PHE A 185 -2.68 -4.65 -2.25
C PHE A 185 -2.82 -4.64 -3.78
N ASP A 186 -2.10 -3.74 -4.44
CA ASP A 186 -2.12 -3.60 -5.89
C ASP A 186 -1.54 -4.84 -6.59
N ALA A 187 -0.41 -5.34 -6.09
CA ALA A 187 0.26 -6.49 -6.67
C ALA A 187 -0.54 -7.80 -6.48
N LEU A 188 -1.15 -7.99 -5.32
CA LEU A 188 -2.03 -9.15 -5.10
C LEU A 188 -3.26 -9.09 -6.01
N ALA A 189 -3.84 -7.91 -6.24
CA ALA A 189 -4.96 -7.73 -7.15
C ALA A 189 -4.58 -8.03 -8.62
N ALA A 190 -3.41 -7.58 -9.03
CA ALA A 190 -2.85 -7.85 -10.35
C ALA A 190 -2.44 -9.32 -10.57
N GLY A 191 -2.41 -10.13 -9.52
CA GLY A 191 -1.98 -11.52 -9.60
C GLY A 191 -0.46 -11.68 -9.68
N ALA A 192 0.29 -10.87 -8.93
CA ALA A 192 1.73 -10.98 -8.79
C ALA A 192 2.13 -11.96 -7.69
N PHE A 193 3.22 -12.69 -7.91
CA PHE A 193 3.90 -13.41 -6.83
C PHE A 193 4.90 -12.46 -6.16
N ILE A 194 4.77 -12.29 -4.85
CA ILE A 194 5.51 -11.27 -4.09
C ILE A 194 6.47 -11.93 -3.10
N ILE A 195 7.73 -11.47 -3.08
CA ILE A 195 8.63 -11.65 -1.95
C ILE A 195 8.82 -10.30 -1.26
N SER A 196 8.53 -10.23 0.04
CA SER A 196 8.58 -9.02 0.85
C SER A 196 9.44 -9.21 2.10
N ASP A 197 9.94 -8.13 2.65
CA ASP A 197 10.49 -8.12 4.01
C ASP A 197 9.43 -8.58 5.02
N ASP A 198 9.91 -9.18 6.10
CA ASP A 198 9.04 -9.76 7.12
C ASP A 198 8.45 -8.70 8.04
N MET A 199 7.13 -8.82 8.33
CA MET A 199 6.44 -8.04 9.34
C MET A 199 5.17 -8.74 9.85
N PRO A 200 4.81 -8.57 11.13
CA PRO A 200 3.67 -9.27 11.76
C PRO A 200 2.34 -9.07 11.04
N GLN A 201 2.09 -7.88 10.48
CA GLN A 201 0.84 -7.56 9.79
C GLN A 201 0.67 -8.33 8.49
N LEU A 202 1.76 -8.69 7.79
CA LEU A 202 1.67 -9.53 6.59
C LEU A 202 1.20 -10.94 6.97
N HIS A 203 1.70 -11.52 8.06
CA HIS A 203 1.22 -12.80 8.56
C HIS A 203 -0.24 -12.72 9.03
N LYS A 204 -0.61 -11.65 9.71
CA LYS A 204 -1.98 -11.48 10.24
C LYS A 204 -3.04 -11.37 9.14
N TYR A 205 -2.76 -10.63 8.06
CA TYR A 205 -3.77 -10.28 7.06
C TYR A 205 -3.61 -11.01 5.73
N PHE A 206 -2.41 -11.52 5.43
CA PHE A 206 -2.06 -12.11 4.14
C PHE A 206 -1.29 -13.43 4.27
N GLU A 207 -1.56 -14.22 5.33
CA GLU A 207 -0.91 -15.51 5.53
C GLU A 207 -1.11 -16.44 4.32
N GLY A 208 0.01 -16.92 3.77
CA GLY A 208 0.01 -17.79 2.59
C GLY A 208 -0.37 -17.10 1.27
N CYS A 209 -0.46 -15.75 1.24
CA CYS A 209 -0.77 -14.95 0.05
C CYS A 209 0.46 -14.34 -0.61
N LEU A 210 1.58 -14.33 0.09
CA LEU A 210 2.88 -13.86 -0.35
C LEU A 210 3.97 -14.57 0.47
N VAL A 211 5.22 -14.37 0.08
CA VAL A 211 6.39 -14.92 0.78
C VAL A 211 7.13 -13.80 1.47
N THR A 212 7.50 -13.97 2.74
CA THR A 212 8.37 -13.03 3.44
C THR A 212 9.80 -13.58 3.54
N TYR A 213 10.79 -12.70 3.69
CA TYR A 213 12.18 -13.07 3.93
C TYR A 213 12.72 -12.36 5.18
N ARG A 214 13.70 -12.97 5.85
CA ARG A 214 14.26 -12.49 7.13
C ARG A 214 15.61 -11.80 6.96
N ASP A 215 16.44 -12.33 6.07
CA ASP A 215 17.80 -11.87 5.83
C ASP A 215 18.24 -12.13 4.39
N ARG A 216 19.43 -11.68 4.06
CA ARG A 216 20.02 -11.78 2.71
C ARG A 216 20.07 -13.21 2.16
N GLU A 217 20.45 -14.16 2.99
CA GLU A 217 20.58 -15.56 2.57
C GLU A 217 19.19 -16.18 2.32
N ASP A 218 18.26 -15.93 3.22
CA ASP A 218 16.87 -16.37 3.08
C ASP A 218 16.20 -15.77 1.82
N LEU A 219 16.48 -14.47 1.52
CA LEU A 219 15.98 -13.83 0.29
C LEU A 219 16.50 -14.54 -0.97
N LYS A 220 17.81 -14.77 -1.06
CA LYS A 220 18.41 -15.42 -2.22
C LYS A 220 17.92 -16.85 -2.40
N ASN A 221 17.91 -17.64 -1.33
CA ASN A 221 17.39 -19.00 -1.36
C ASN A 221 15.93 -19.07 -1.82
N LYS A 222 15.08 -18.15 -1.37
CA LYS A 222 13.68 -18.06 -1.78
C LYS A 222 13.53 -17.64 -3.24
N ILE A 223 14.34 -16.71 -3.73
CA ILE A 223 14.35 -16.33 -5.14
C ILE A 223 14.70 -17.55 -6.01
N ASP A 224 15.81 -18.23 -5.71
CA ASP A 224 16.26 -19.42 -6.45
C ASP A 224 15.19 -20.51 -6.46
N TYR A 225 14.61 -20.77 -5.30
CA TYR A 225 13.54 -21.76 -5.16
C TYR A 225 12.31 -21.40 -5.98
N TYR A 226 11.76 -20.21 -5.76
CA TYR A 226 10.51 -19.82 -6.43
C TYR A 226 10.65 -19.51 -7.92
N LEU A 227 11.82 -19.20 -8.43
CA LEU A 227 12.01 -19.07 -9.88
C LEU A 227 11.76 -20.41 -10.61
N THR A 228 12.02 -21.55 -9.96
CA THR A 228 11.84 -22.90 -10.50
C THR A 228 10.51 -23.56 -10.14
N HIS A 229 9.80 -23.06 -9.11
CA HIS A 229 8.56 -23.64 -8.59
C HIS A 229 7.30 -22.83 -9.01
N GLY A 230 7.01 -22.85 -10.34
CA GLY A 230 5.93 -22.05 -10.90
C GLY A 230 4.53 -22.39 -10.40
N ASP A 231 4.26 -23.66 -10.11
CA ASP A 231 2.93 -24.07 -9.64
C ASP A 231 2.65 -23.63 -8.21
N GLU A 232 3.65 -23.65 -7.33
CA GLU A 232 3.52 -23.09 -5.99
C GLU A 232 3.28 -21.59 -6.01
N ARG A 233 4.00 -20.86 -6.91
CA ARG A 233 3.71 -19.44 -7.11
C ARG A 233 2.26 -19.18 -7.52
N LYS A 234 1.72 -19.98 -8.45
CA LYS A 234 0.31 -19.84 -8.89
C LYS A 234 -0.68 -20.06 -7.75
N GLU A 235 -0.42 -21.05 -6.87
CA GLU A 235 -1.27 -21.30 -5.71
C GLU A 235 -1.29 -20.11 -4.75
N ILE A 236 -0.11 -19.58 -4.39
CA ILE A 236 0.05 -18.42 -3.51
C ILE A 236 -0.65 -17.18 -4.12
N VAL A 237 -0.43 -16.92 -5.40
CA VAL A 237 -1.06 -15.83 -6.16
C VAL A 237 -2.58 -15.95 -6.13
N GLY A 238 -3.13 -17.14 -6.37
CA GLY A 238 -4.57 -17.36 -6.36
C GLY A 238 -5.22 -17.06 -5.00
N LYS A 239 -4.54 -17.43 -3.90
CA LYS A 239 -4.98 -17.08 -2.54
C LYS A 239 -4.95 -15.56 -2.32
N GLY A 240 -3.85 -14.92 -2.69
CA GLY A 240 -3.66 -13.48 -2.50
C GLY A 240 -4.69 -12.65 -3.28
N LYS A 241 -4.86 -12.93 -4.57
CA LYS A 241 -5.85 -12.26 -5.44
C LYS A 241 -7.27 -12.37 -4.85
N LYS A 242 -7.67 -13.56 -4.41
CA LYS A 242 -8.98 -13.80 -3.81
C LYS A 242 -9.21 -12.98 -2.53
N ILE A 243 -8.23 -12.94 -1.64
CA ILE A 243 -8.35 -12.21 -0.36
C ILE A 243 -8.41 -10.70 -0.59
N VAL A 244 -7.52 -10.16 -1.43
CA VAL A 244 -7.46 -8.71 -1.65
C VAL A 244 -8.70 -8.20 -2.36
N LEU A 245 -9.18 -8.87 -3.41
CA LEU A 245 -10.37 -8.46 -4.14
C LEU A 245 -11.65 -8.55 -3.30
N ARG A 246 -11.71 -9.49 -2.35
CA ARG A 246 -12.86 -9.62 -1.46
C ARG A 246 -12.89 -8.55 -0.36
N ASN A 247 -11.72 -8.21 0.23
CA ASN A 247 -11.67 -7.51 1.50
C ASN A 247 -10.94 -6.16 1.45
N HIS A 248 -10.15 -5.90 0.41
CA HIS A 248 -9.21 -4.78 0.41
C HIS A 248 -9.29 -3.93 -0.87
N THR A 249 -10.50 -3.63 -1.32
CA THR A 249 -10.77 -2.70 -2.43
C THR A 249 -11.25 -1.36 -1.92
N PHE A 250 -11.24 -0.33 -2.76
CA PHE A 250 -11.86 0.96 -2.44
C PHE A 250 -13.35 0.82 -2.12
N ASP A 251 -14.06 -0.10 -2.80
CA ASP A 251 -15.45 -0.40 -2.48
C ASP A 251 -15.64 -0.95 -1.06
N ALA A 252 -14.74 -1.85 -0.63
CA ALA A 252 -14.77 -2.37 0.73
C ALA A 252 -14.52 -1.26 1.76
N ARG A 253 -13.62 -0.32 1.48
CA ARG A 253 -13.37 0.85 2.34
C ARG A 253 -14.56 1.81 2.36
N ALA A 254 -15.14 2.09 1.20
CA ALA A 254 -16.33 2.94 1.08
C ALA A 254 -17.52 2.36 1.86
N LYS A 255 -17.74 1.05 1.81
CA LYS A 255 -18.78 0.36 2.61
C LYS A 255 -18.52 0.48 4.11
N GLN A 256 -17.28 0.31 4.55
CA GLN A 256 -16.91 0.47 5.96
C GLN A 256 -17.16 1.90 6.43
N ILE A 257 -16.75 2.91 5.66
CA ILE A 257 -16.95 4.32 5.99
C ILE A 257 -18.46 4.64 6.01
N SER A 258 -19.23 4.18 5.02
CA SER A 258 -20.70 4.36 4.98
C SER A 258 -21.37 3.77 6.21
N TYR A 259 -21.04 2.53 6.55
CA TYR A 259 -21.56 1.88 7.75
C TYR A 259 -21.27 2.68 9.03
N ASP A 260 -20.05 3.17 9.17
CA ASP A 260 -19.64 3.94 10.34
C ASP A 260 -20.34 5.31 10.40
N LEU A 261 -20.56 5.96 9.24
CA LEU A 261 -21.34 7.21 9.15
C LEU A 261 -22.81 7.03 9.53
N GLU A 262 -23.43 5.91 9.12
CA GLU A 262 -24.83 5.60 9.43
C GLU A 262 -25.03 5.19 10.89
N ASN A 263 -24.02 4.57 11.50
CA ASN A 263 -24.06 4.08 12.89
C ASN A 263 -23.27 4.96 13.89
N LYS A 264 -22.94 6.21 13.49
CA LYS A 264 -22.31 7.13 14.45
C LYS A 264 -23.28 7.37 15.62
N LYS A 265 -22.78 7.20 16.85
CA LYS A 265 -23.53 7.61 18.03
C LYS A 265 -23.59 9.15 18.02
N GLU A 266 -24.80 9.69 18.04
CA GLU A 266 -25.04 11.12 18.24
C GLU A 266 -24.46 11.61 19.57
#